data_b4a5b16c88f7427cbfa07366d1d0392a
#
_entry.id   b4a5b16c88f7427cbfa07366d1d0392a
#
_cell.length_a   1.000
_cell.length_b   1.000
_cell.length_c   1.000
_cell.angle_alpha   90.00
_cell.angle_beta   90.00
_cell.angle_gamma   90.00
#
_symmetry.space_group_name_H-M   'P 1'
#
loop_
_entity.id
_entity.type
_entity.pdbx_description
1 polymer ?
#
loop_
_entity_poly.entity_id
_entity_poly.type
_entity_poly.pdbx_seq_one_letter_code
_entity_poly.pdbx_strand_id
1 'polypeptide(L)'
;MPFAHATTVRLQTTQGAIDINLYDAAAPITVANFLAYIRSGAYTDSLIHRSVPGFVIQGGGYTWVGGNTSVADVPARAPIQNEFSATRSNLRGTIAMAKLGGDPNSATSQWFINLANNAAILDGQNGGFTVFGQVATESMAVVDAIAALPIVNAGGAFSELPLTSVPANGAPILKANLSLVQTANVKTTNVKPGVIDIDGNGRQNILLRNTSLASPQMLVGRLVNDKIQFTTQDDPGANFRLIAATDLDGNGKSDLVFLNTTQTPLADVRVWTDFQRSTERLWRQVKPVWDVQVAGDLDGDGAGDIVWRYLAPDPRDTGVSYIWFNNNIQEPVVRKRGGAPLDWILLGAGDFDLNGAADMVYISPENQIRVLMATPNRTCANLSAGSIPAGFRVIKVGDFSGSGRGDILMRNPSTGQVMLKALTGVGLSLPEFTGNPIDPNASCTSTPLALAPTDLNLLPSDPTWTFYAAGDFDGNGVCDVVWRRPDGTLTLWLLNRASGFTAPTIIDNAGNAPVAFTVFAAGGNGDTYDGKSSAHIE
;
A
#
# COMPACT_ATOMS: atom_id res chain seq x y z
N MET A 1 11.74 15.15 -13.26
CA MET A 1 11.04 15.41 -12.00
C MET A 1 10.85 14.07 -11.31
N PRO A 2 11.30 13.85 -10.07
CA PRO A 2 10.99 12.61 -9.37
C PRO A 2 9.50 12.65 -9.00
N PHE A 3 8.76 11.68 -9.50
CA PHE A 3 7.34 11.52 -9.23
C PHE A 3 7.18 11.12 -7.76
N ALA A 4 6.35 11.88 -7.01
CA ALA A 4 5.95 11.53 -5.65
C ALA A 4 5.34 10.11 -5.66
N HIS A 5 5.82 9.25 -4.79
CA HIS A 5 5.39 7.88 -4.47
C HIS A 5 4.41 7.26 -5.49
N ALA A 6 4.97 6.71 -6.56
CA ALA A 6 4.22 5.93 -7.51
C ALA A 6 3.80 4.61 -6.83
N THR A 7 2.50 4.32 -6.83
CA THR A 7 2.05 2.98 -6.47
C THR A 7 2.75 1.99 -7.40
N THR A 8 3.49 1.05 -6.87
CA THR A 8 4.11 -0.01 -7.68
C THR A 8 3.18 -1.22 -7.68
N VAL A 9 2.91 -1.78 -8.85
CA VAL A 9 2.21 -3.05 -8.98
C VAL A 9 3.14 -4.10 -9.56
N ARG A 10 2.95 -5.35 -9.15
CA ARG A 10 3.62 -6.51 -9.73
C ARG A 10 2.63 -7.35 -10.49
N LEU A 11 2.92 -7.57 -11.77
CA LEU A 11 2.30 -8.61 -12.57
C LEU A 11 3.25 -9.81 -12.58
N GLN A 12 2.90 -10.88 -11.84
CA GLN A 12 3.64 -12.12 -11.91
C GLN A 12 3.21 -12.87 -13.16
N THR A 13 4.08 -12.95 -14.13
CA THR A 13 3.79 -13.64 -15.40
C THR A 13 4.44 -15.01 -15.47
N THR A 14 4.06 -15.80 -16.46
CA THR A 14 4.72 -17.08 -16.78
C THR A 14 6.18 -16.91 -17.20
N GLN A 15 6.61 -15.71 -17.61
CA GLN A 15 7.99 -15.37 -17.99
C GLN A 15 8.77 -14.67 -16.87
N GLY A 16 8.12 -14.33 -15.76
CA GLY A 16 8.73 -13.62 -14.64
C GLY A 16 7.89 -12.45 -14.14
N ALA A 17 8.43 -11.69 -13.21
CA ALA A 17 7.75 -10.56 -12.59
C ALA A 17 7.95 -9.27 -13.40
N ILE A 18 6.85 -8.54 -13.63
CA ILE A 18 6.87 -7.19 -14.20
C ILE A 18 6.41 -6.21 -13.12
N ASP A 19 7.32 -5.39 -12.63
CA ASP A 19 7.01 -4.28 -11.71
C ASP A 19 6.71 -3.01 -12.50
N ILE A 20 5.64 -2.33 -12.15
CA ILE A 20 5.15 -1.13 -12.85
C ILE A 20 4.92 -0.03 -11.83
N ASN A 21 5.60 1.10 -12.01
CA ASN A 21 5.39 2.32 -11.22
C ASN A 21 4.26 3.13 -11.84
N LEU A 22 3.17 3.31 -11.12
CA LEU A 22 1.97 4.01 -11.60
C LEU A 22 2.11 5.52 -11.41
N TYR A 23 1.44 6.28 -12.26
CA TYR A 23 1.44 7.74 -12.23
C TYR A 23 0.20 8.27 -11.49
N ASP A 24 0.09 7.96 -10.19
CA ASP A 24 -1.08 8.22 -9.35
C ASP A 24 -1.58 9.66 -9.43
N ALA A 25 -0.66 10.63 -9.45
CA ALA A 25 -0.99 12.04 -9.51
C ALA A 25 -1.33 12.53 -10.92
N ALA A 26 -0.75 11.88 -11.94
CA ALA A 26 -0.82 12.38 -13.30
C ALA A 26 -1.94 11.74 -14.12
N ALA A 27 -2.39 10.54 -13.73
CA ALA A 27 -3.51 9.83 -14.34
C ALA A 27 -4.39 9.15 -13.26
N PRO A 28 -4.97 9.91 -12.31
CA PRO A 28 -5.61 9.36 -11.12
C PRO A 28 -6.82 8.46 -11.43
N ILE A 29 -7.65 8.80 -12.41
CA ILE A 29 -8.83 8.01 -12.81
C ILE A 29 -8.37 6.67 -13.39
N THR A 30 -7.39 6.71 -14.28
CA THR A 30 -6.85 5.53 -14.95
C THR A 30 -6.13 4.61 -13.96
N VAL A 31 -5.34 5.18 -13.05
CA VAL A 31 -4.66 4.42 -11.98
C VAL A 31 -5.68 3.77 -11.05
N ALA A 32 -6.70 4.51 -10.60
CA ALA A 32 -7.76 3.97 -9.75
C ALA A 32 -8.51 2.82 -10.44
N ASN A 33 -8.84 2.94 -11.72
CA ASN A 33 -9.46 1.88 -12.52
C ASN A 33 -8.55 0.64 -12.60
N PHE A 34 -7.28 0.79 -12.96
CA PHE A 34 -6.33 -0.33 -13.07
C PHE A 34 -6.16 -1.05 -11.72
N LEU A 35 -6.01 -0.28 -10.63
CA LEU A 35 -5.91 -0.83 -9.27
C LEU A 35 -7.19 -1.56 -8.84
N ALA A 36 -8.38 -1.11 -9.28
CA ALA A 36 -9.62 -1.78 -8.99
C ALA A 36 -9.69 -3.19 -9.62
N TYR A 37 -9.20 -3.38 -10.84
CA TYR A 37 -9.07 -4.70 -11.48
C TYR A 37 -8.03 -5.57 -10.76
N ILE A 38 -6.89 -5.02 -10.36
CA ILE A 38 -5.87 -5.74 -9.60
C ILE A 38 -6.44 -6.23 -8.26
N ARG A 39 -7.06 -5.31 -7.49
CA ARG A 39 -7.59 -5.62 -6.16
C ARG A 39 -8.75 -6.60 -6.17
N SER A 40 -9.55 -6.60 -7.22
CA SER A 40 -10.62 -7.60 -7.40
C SER A 40 -10.12 -8.97 -7.88
N GLY A 41 -8.82 -9.12 -8.14
CA GLY A 41 -8.23 -10.35 -8.68
C GLY A 41 -8.57 -10.60 -10.16
N ALA A 42 -9.17 -9.63 -10.86
CA ALA A 42 -9.65 -9.80 -12.22
C ALA A 42 -8.55 -10.10 -13.25
N TYR A 43 -7.30 -9.78 -12.92
CA TYR A 43 -6.15 -10.10 -13.77
C TYR A 43 -5.46 -11.42 -13.40
N THR A 44 -5.94 -12.16 -12.42
CA THR A 44 -5.41 -13.49 -12.10
C THR A 44 -5.69 -14.46 -13.24
N ASP A 45 -4.67 -15.19 -13.69
CA ASP A 45 -4.72 -16.07 -14.88
C ASP A 45 -5.19 -15.36 -16.17
N SER A 46 -5.00 -14.02 -16.24
CA SER A 46 -5.34 -13.28 -17.46
C SER A 46 -4.25 -13.42 -18.52
N LEU A 47 -4.67 -13.42 -19.78
CA LEU A 47 -3.80 -13.64 -20.92
C LEU A 47 -3.09 -12.34 -21.35
N ILE A 48 -1.81 -12.47 -21.70
CA ILE A 48 -1.23 -11.58 -22.71
C ILE A 48 -1.75 -12.11 -24.04
N HIS A 49 -2.84 -11.54 -24.51
CA HIS A 49 -3.60 -12.08 -25.63
C HIS A 49 -3.13 -11.55 -27.00
N ARG A 50 -2.27 -10.53 -26.99
CA ARG A 50 -1.73 -9.92 -28.19
C ARG A 50 -0.29 -9.49 -27.99
N SER A 51 0.57 -9.81 -28.95
CA SER A 51 1.96 -9.34 -29.00
C SER A 51 2.33 -8.93 -30.43
N VAL A 52 2.73 -7.66 -30.58
CA VAL A 52 3.22 -7.11 -31.85
C VAL A 52 4.66 -6.67 -31.62
N PRO A 53 5.66 -7.46 -32.03
CA PRO A 53 7.07 -7.12 -31.83
C PRO A 53 7.43 -5.73 -32.35
N GLY A 54 8.15 -4.97 -31.54
CA GLY A 54 8.51 -3.59 -31.87
C GLY A 54 7.38 -2.57 -31.72
N PHE A 55 6.19 -2.99 -31.28
CA PHE A 55 5.06 -2.11 -31.02
C PHE A 55 4.55 -2.26 -29.57
N VAL A 56 3.73 -3.28 -29.26
CA VAL A 56 3.15 -3.47 -27.91
C VAL A 56 3.01 -4.94 -27.54
N ILE A 57 2.93 -5.23 -26.24
CA ILE A 57 2.23 -6.40 -25.68
C ILE A 57 0.96 -5.92 -24.99
N GLN A 58 -0.14 -6.67 -25.13
CA GLN A 58 -1.47 -6.27 -24.62
C GLN A 58 -2.10 -7.39 -23.81
N GLY A 59 -2.67 -7.03 -22.65
CA GLY A 59 -3.31 -7.93 -21.70
C GLY A 59 -4.58 -7.33 -21.09
N GLY A 60 -5.12 -8.03 -20.07
CA GLY A 60 -6.25 -7.55 -19.28
C GLY A 60 -7.63 -7.68 -19.95
N GLY A 61 -7.73 -8.34 -21.10
CA GLY A 61 -9.01 -8.55 -21.78
C GLY A 61 -9.65 -9.90 -21.50
N TYR A 62 -8.85 -10.93 -21.30
CA TYR A 62 -9.29 -12.31 -21.24
C TYR A 62 -8.61 -13.05 -20.10
N THR A 63 -9.32 -13.98 -19.45
CA THR A 63 -8.81 -14.83 -18.38
C THR A 63 -9.05 -16.31 -18.69
N TRP A 64 -8.16 -17.17 -18.20
CA TRP A 64 -8.33 -18.61 -18.30
C TRP A 64 -9.27 -19.11 -17.20
N VAL A 65 -10.38 -19.76 -17.58
CA VAL A 65 -11.41 -20.20 -16.64
C VAL A 65 -11.47 -21.72 -16.44
N GLY A 66 -10.55 -22.47 -17.07
CA GLY A 66 -10.46 -23.94 -16.92
C GLY A 66 -10.91 -24.71 -18.16
N GLY A 67 -10.69 -26.04 -18.14
CA GLY A 67 -10.93 -26.94 -19.28
C GLY A 67 -9.88 -26.80 -20.39
N ASN A 68 -10.09 -27.51 -21.50
CA ASN A 68 -9.08 -27.58 -22.57
C ASN A 68 -9.08 -26.38 -23.55
N THR A 69 -10.00 -25.42 -23.45
CA THR A 69 -10.12 -24.30 -24.40
C THR A 69 -10.92 -23.10 -23.84
N SER A 70 -11.14 -22.97 -22.54
CA SER A 70 -12.06 -21.97 -22.01
C SER A 70 -11.34 -20.70 -21.59
N VAL A 71 -11.54 -19.65 -22.38
CA VAL A 71 -11.25 -18.26 -22.01
C VAL A 71 -12.56 -17.50 -21.84
N ALA A 72 -12.62 -16.62 -20.86
CA ALA A 72 -13.70 -15.68 -20.63
C ALA A 72 -13.18 -14.24 -20.69
N ASP A 73 -14.08 -13.31 -20.98
CA ASP A 73 -13.75 -11.89 -20.85
C ASP A 73 -13.47 -11.53 -19.38
N VAL A 74 -12.48 -10.68 -19.14
CA VAL A 74 -12.35 -10.01 -17.85
C VAL A 74 -13.59 -9.14 -17.66
N PRO A 75 -14.36 -9.31 -16.56
CA PRO A 75 -15.59 -8.55 -16.34
C PRO A 75 -15.33 -7.04 -16.40
N ALA A 76 -15.90 -6.37 -17.40
CA ALA A 76 -15.68 -4.94 -17.61
C ALA A 76 -16.39 -4.09 -16.54
N ARG A 77 -15.68 -3.12 -15.97
CA ARG A 77 -16.26 -2.03 -15.17
C ARG A 77 -16.77 -0.92 -16.12
N ALA A 78 -17.37 0.12 -15.56
CA ALA A 78 -17.76 1.28 -16.36
C ALA A 78 -16.55 1.88 -17.09
N PRO A 79 -16.70 2.33 -18.35
CA PRO A 79 -15.65 3.02 -19.07
C PRO A 79 -15.21 4.29 -18.35
N ILE A 80 -13.94 4.66 -18.49
CA ILE A 80 -13.34 5.81 -17.83
C ILE A 80 -12.99 6.93 -18.80
N GLN A 81 -12.97 8.15 -18.28
CA GLN A 81 -12.53 9.33 -19.00
C GLN A 81 -11.06 9.19 -19.41
N ASN A 82 -10.74 9.64 -20.62
CA ASN A 82 -9.38 9.69 -21.13
C ASN A 82 -8.56 10.80 -20.43
N GLU A 83 -7.42 10.42 -19.86
CA GLU A 83 -6.47 11.32 -19.20
C GLU A 83 -5.18 11.48 -20.00
N PHE A 84 -5.26 11.36 -21.33
CA PHE A 84 -4.08 11.56 -22.18
C PHE A 84 -3.46 12.93 -21.93
N SER A 85 -2.14 12.97 -21.93
CA SER A 85 -1.36 14.20 -21.86
C SER A 85 -0.13 14.09 -22.75
N ALA A 86 0.14 15.11 -23.55
CA ALA A 86 1.31 15.18 -24.40
C ALA A 86 2.64 15.16 -23.61
N THR A 87 2.60 15.43 -22.30
CA THR A 87 3.77 15.30 -21.42
C THR A 87 4.02 13.87 -20.95
N ARG A 88 3.11 12.93 -21.26
CA ARG A 88 3.19 11.51 -20.95
C ARG A 88 2.97 10.69 -22.22
N SER A 89 3.96 10.77 -23.10
CA SER A 89 3.94 10.09 -24.40
C SER A 89 4.06 8.56 -24.27
N ASN A 90 3.56 7.85 -25.28
CA ASN A 90 3.65 6.39 -25.41
C ASN A 90 5.08 5.96 -25.79
N LEU A 91 6.02 6.07 -24.89
CA LEU A 91 7.43 5.69 -25.04
C LEU A 91 7.67 4.24 -24.62
N ARG A 92 8.79 3.64 -25.06
CA ARG A 92 9.18 2.29 -24.64
C ARG A 92 9.13 2.13 -23.13
N GLY A 93 8.49 1.05 -22.68
CA GLY A 93 8.33 0.67 -21.28
C GLY A 93 7.17 1.37 -20.56
N THR A 94 6.46 2.31 -21.18
CA THR A 94 5.24 2.86 -20.60
C THR A 94 4.07 1.90 -20.74
N ILE A 95 3.15 1.91 -19.74
CA ILE A 95 1.87 1.21 -19.81
C ILE A 95 0.75 2.19 -20.08
N ALA A 96 -0.17 1.83 -20.97
CA ALA A 96 -1.34 2.64 -21.32
C ALA A 96 -2.62 1.80 -21.43
N MET A 97 -3.80 2.44 -21.31
CA MET A 97 -5.09 1.77 -21.47
C MET A 97 -5.46 1.60 -22.94
N ALA A 98 -5.88 0.38 -23.29
CA ALA A 98 -6.50 0.13 -24.60
C ALA A 98 -7.94 0.66 -24.62
N LYS A 99 -8.41 1.06 -25.82
CA LYS A 99 -9.71 1.68 -26.06
C LYS A 99 -10.36 1.16 -27.32
N LEU A 100 -11.67 1.29 -27.41
CA LEU A 100 -12.39 1.05 -28.67
C LEU A 100 -12.10 2.15 -29.69
N GLY A 101 -11.99 1.77 -30.96
CA GLY A 101 -11.78 2.73 -32.04
C GLY A 101 -12.91 3.75 -32.13
N GLY A 102 -12.60 5.04 -32.23
CA GLY A 102 -13.59 6.11 -32.38
C GLY A 102 -14.20 6.63 -31.06
N ASP A 103 -13.88 6.02 -29.90
CA ASP A 103 -14.33 6.50 -28.59
C ASP A 103 -13.14 6.66 -27.62
N PRO A 104 -12.69 7.90 -27.38
CA PRO A 104 -11.57 8.15 -26.49
C PRO A 104 -11.85 7.81 -25.01
N ASN A 105 -13.10 7.71 -24.58
CA ASN A 105 -13.51 7.45 -23.20
C ASN A 105 -14.01 6.00 -23.00
N SER A 106 -13.59 5.06 -23.84
CA SER A 106 -14.04 3.66 -23.81
C SER A 106 -13.11 2.69 -23.07
N ALA A 107 -12.07 3.18 -22.40
CA ALA A 107 -11.15 2.32 -21.67
C ALA A 107 -11.85 1.62 -20.48
N THR A 108 -11.61 0.31 -20.33
CA THR A 108 -12.15 -0.51 -19.23
C THR A 108 -11.04 -1.32 -18.57
N SER A 109 -10.85 -2.61 -18.97
CA SER A 109 -9.90 -3.55 -18.34
C SER A 109 -8.58 -3.69 -19.10
N GLN A 110 -8.57 -3.47 -20.42
CA GLN A 110 -7.44 -3.81 -21.27
C GLN A 110 -6.35 -2.74 -21.19
N TRP A 111 -5.11 -3.20 -21.12
CA TRP A 111 -3.91 -2.38 -21.09
C TRP A 111 -2.85 -2.91 -22.05
N PHE A 112 -1.89 -2.07 -22.42
CA PHE A 112 -0.73 -2.50 -23.19
C PHE A 112 0.56 -1.87 -22.67
N ILE A 113 1.68 -2.55 -22.89
CA ILE A 113 3.03 -2.04 -22.62
C ILE A 113 3.72 -1.74 -23.95
N ASN A 114 4.27 -0.55 -24.09
CA ASN A 114 4.98 -0.10 -25.26
C ASN A 114 6.36 -0.77 -25.37
N LEU A 115 6.63 -1.43 -26.50
CA LEU A 115 7.93 -2.07 -26.80
C LEU A 115 8.91 -1.12 -27.48
N ALA A 116 8.41 -0.02 -28.02
CA ALA A 116 9.19 1.01 -28.72
C ALA A 116 8.64 2.41 -28.39
N ASN A 117 9.25 3.44 -28.98
CA ASN A 117 8.65 4.77 -28.98
C ASN A 117 7.50 4.80 -30.01
N ASN A 118 6.28 4.76 -29.50
CA ASN A 118 5.04 4.74 -30.28
C ASN A 118 4.31 6.09 -30.28
N ALA A 119 4.94 7.16 -29.76
CA ALA A 119 4.33 8.48 -29.62
C ALA A 119 3.72 9.01 -30.93
N ALA A 120 4.42 8.85 -32.04
CA ALA A 120 3.95 9.32 -33.36
C ALA A 120 2.60 8.72 -33.79
N ILE A 121 2.27 7.52 -33.30
CA ILE A 121 1.04 6.80 -33.64
C ILE A 121 0.00 6.97 -32.53
N LEU A 122 0.37 6.67 -31.27
CA LEU A 122 -0.57 6.51 -30.18
C LEU A 122 -0.94 7.82 -29.46
N ASP A 123 -0.09 8.85 -29.54
CA ASP A 123 -0.40 10.13 -28.90
C ASP A 123 -1.42 10.95 -29.70
N GLY A 124 -1.49 10.77 -31.01
CA GLY A 124 -2.44 11.49 -31.87
C GLY A 124 -3.72 10.74 -32.22
N GLN A 125 -3.74 9.41 -32.04
CA GLN A 125 -4.86 8.58 -32.45
C GLN A 125 -5.94 8.52 -31.37
N ASN A 126 -7.23 8.61 -31.73
CA ASN A 126 -8.37 8.42 -30.84
C ASN A 126 -8.31 9.27 -29.55
N GLY A 127 -7.86 10.53 -29.67
CA GLY A 127 -7.67 11.43 -28.53
C GLY A 127 -6.45 11.12 -27.66
N GLY A 128 -5.50 10.34 -28.16
CA GLY A 128 -4.30 9.87 -27.45
C GLY A 128 -4.59 8.75 -26.45
N PHE A 129 -3.66 7.83 -26.29
CA PHE A 129 -3.79 6.74 -25.31
C PHE A 129 -3.17 7.13 -23.96
N THR A 130 -3.94 7.07 -22.89
CA THR A 130 -3.50 7.47 -21.55
C THR A 130 -2.36 6.58 -21.06
N VAL A 131 -1.15 7.13 -21.01
CA VAL A 131 -0.04 6.53 -20.27
C VAL A 131 -0.28 6.79 -18.77
N PHE A 132 -0.31 5.71 -17.97
CA PHE A 132 -0.60 5.79 -16.54
C PHE A 132 0.47 5.14 -15.65
N GLY A 133 1.58 4.68 -16.25
CA GLY A 133 2.69 4.10 -15.51
C GLY A 133 3.90 3.79 -16.38
N GLN A 134 4.97 3.36 -15.70
CA GLN A 134 6.25 2.97 -16.29
C GLN A 134 6.70 1.63 -15.73
N VAL A 135 7.04 0.69 -16.58
CA VAL A 135 7.70 -0.56 -16.19
C VAL A 135 9.06 -0.25 -15.58
N ALA A 136 9.36 -0.86 -14.44
CA ALA A 136 10.67 -0.75 -13.81
C ALA A 136 11.77 -1.28 -14.73
N THR A 137 12.91 -0.62 -14.75
CA THR A 137 14.00 -0.91 -15.71
C THR A 137 14.42 -2.38 -15.67
N GLU A 138 14.52 -2.96 -14.49
CA GLU A 138 14.87 -4.36 -14.24
C GLU A 138 13.83 -5.35 -14.76
N SER A 139 12.57 -4.93 -14.87
CA SER A 139 11.47 -5.76 -15.37
C SER A 139 11.33 -5.74 -16.89
N MET A 140 12.01 -4.82 -17.57
CA MET A 140 11.93 -4.73 -19.04
C MET A 140 12.46 -5.99 -19.74
N ALA A 141 13.40 -6.71 -19.14
CA ALA A 141 13.88 -7.98 -19.68
C ALA A 141 12.76 -9.05 -19.76
N VAL A 142 11.82 -9.05 -18.80
CA VAL A 142 10.65 -9.94 -18.82
C VAL A 142 9.66 -9.51 -19.91
N VAL A 143 9.42 -8.21 -20.08
CA VAL A 143 8.58 -7.67 -21.15
C VAL A 143 9.13 -8.06 -22.52
N ASP A 144 10.45 -7.94 -22.71
CA ASP A 144 11.12 -8.34 -23.95
C ASP A 144 11.06 -9.85 -24.19
N ALA A 145 11.17 -10.66 -23.12
CA ALA A 145 11.03 -12.12 -23.21
C ALA A 145 9.61 -12.51 -23.66
N ILE A 146 8.57 -11.83 -23.18
CA ILE A 146 7.18 -12.03 -23.66
C ILE A 146 7.07 -11.64 -25.13
N ALA A 147 7.64 -10.51 -25.53
CA ALA A 147 7.61 -10.02 -26.91
C ALA A 147 8.36 -10.94 -27.90
N ALA A 148 9.31 -11.71 -27.40
CA ALA A 148 10.10 -12.68 -28.18
C ALA A 148 9.43 -14.05 -28.31
N LEU A 149 8.30 -14.30 -27.65
CA LEU A 149 7.58 -15.57 -27.73
C LEU A 149 7.07 -15.84 -29.16
N PRO A 150 6.95 -17.12 -29.57
CA PRO A 150 6.29 -17.48 -30.80
C PRO A 150 4.87 -16.95 -30.85
N ILE A 151 4.48 -16.35 -31.97
CA ILE A 151 3.14 -15.77 -32.19
C ILE A 151 2.35 -16.70 -33.08
N VAL A 152 1.13 -17.02 -32.67
CA VAL A 152 0.20 -17.81 -33.48
C VAL A 152 -1.09 -17.03 -33.74
N ASN A 153 -1.74 -17.32 -34.86
CA ASN A 153 -3.07 -16.82 -35.15
C ASN A 153 -4.11 -17.87 -34.71
N ALA A 154 -4.75 -17.61 -33.58
CA ALA A 154 -5.83 -18.43 -33.06
C ALA A 154 -7.22 -17.86 -33.36
N GLY A 155 -7.30 -16.83 -34.21
CA GLY A 155 -8.52 -16.19 -34.69
C GLY A 155 -9.05 -15.08 -33.78
N GLY A 156 -9.85 -14.17 -34.34
CA GLY A 156 -10.50 -13.06 -33.62
C GLY A 156 -9.51 -12.21 -32.83
N ALA A 157 -9.77 -12.02 -31.55
CA ALA A 157 -8.91 -11.25 -30.64
C ALA A 157 -7.52 -11.89 -30.40
N PHE A 158 -7.33 -13.14 -30.79
CA PHE A 158 -6.11 -13.94 -30.61
C PHE A 158 -5.31 -14.12 -31.92
N SER A 159 -5.47 -13.21 -32.88
CA SER A 159 -4.75 -13.27 -34.14
C SER A 159 -3.22 -13.07 -34.00
N GLU A 160 -2.78 -12.51 -32.90
CA GLU A 160 -1.37 -12.24 -32.56
C GLU A 160 -1.05 -12.77 -31.14
N LEU A 161 -1.45 -14.02 -30.84
CA LEU A 161 -1.32 -14.64 -29.53
C LEU A 161 0.10 -15.14 -29.27
N PRO A 162 0.83 -14.62 -28.25
CA PRO A 162 2.13 -15.15 -27.86
C PRO A 162 1.96 -16.44 -27.05
N LEU A 163 2.70 -17.47 -27.40
CA LEU A 163 2.70 -18.77 -26.72
C LEU A 163 4.07 -19.08 -26.11
N THR A 164 4.08 -19.60 -24.89
CA THR A 164 5.29 -20.11 -24.23
C THR A 164 5.85 -21.34 -24.95
N SER A 165 4.96 -22.12 -25.57
CA SER A 165 5.29 -23.25 -26.44
C SER A 165 4.17 -23.47 -27.47
N VAL A 166 4.55 -23.67 -28.72
CA VAL A 166 3.59 -23.93 -29.81
C VAL A 166 3.17 -25.40 -29.78
N PRO A 167 1.87 -25.74 -29.65
CA PRO A 167 1.41 -27.13 -29.72
C PRO A 167 1.75 -27.77 -31.08
N ALA A 168 1.91 -29.09 -31.09
CA ALA A 168 2.07 -29.84 -32.34
C ALA A 168 0.84 -29.62 -33.25
N ASN A 169 1.03 -29.74 -34.57
CA ASN A 169 -0.02 -29.50 -35.56
C ASN A 169 -1.34 -30.19 -35.19
N GLY A 170 -2.41 -29.42 -35.04
CA GLY A 170 -3.75 -29.89 -34.70
C GLY A 170 -4.01 -30.15 -33.21
N ALA A 171 -3.03 -29.99 -32.36
CA ALA A 171 -3.25 -30.10 -30.91
C ALA A 171 -3.87 -28.79 -30.35
N PRO A 172 -4.76 -28.90 -29.35
CA PRO A 172 -5.38 -27.72 -28.73
C PRO A 172 -4.35 -26.88 -27.96
N ILE A 173 -4.54 -25.57 -27.93
CA ILE A 173 -3.81 -24.66 -27.04
C ILE A 173 -4.30 -24.89 -25.62
N LEU A 174 -3.41 -25.28 -24.73
CA LEU A 174 -3.68 -25.51 -23.30
C LEU A 174 -3.16 -24.33 -22.46
N LYS A 175 -3.58 -24.24 -21.19
CA LYS A 175 -3.09 -23.23 -20.23
C LYS A 175 -1.56 -23.14 -20.19
N ALA A 176 -0.88 -24.29 -20.24
CA ALA A 176 0.57 -24.37 -20.20
C ALA A 176 1.28 -23.73 -21.42
N ASN A 177 0.56 -23.53 -22.53
CA ASN A 177 1.09 -22.89 -23.71
C ASN A 177 0.95 -21.36 -23.69
N LEU A 178 0.15 -20.81 -22.76
CA LEU A 178 -0.22 -19.40 -22.73
C LEU A 178 0.78 -18.54 -21.96
N SER A 179 1.00 -17.33 -22.47
CA SER A 179 1.61 -16.26 -21.70
C SER A 179 0.54 -15.63 -20.80
N LEU A 180 0.66 -15.84 -19.49
CA LEU A 180 -0.33 -15.46 -18.50
C LEU A 180 0.24 -14.46 -17.47
N VAL A 181 -0.61 -13.54 -17.02
CA VAL A 181 -0.48 -12.89 -15.73
C VAL A 181 -1.07 -13.84 -14.68
N GLN A 182 -0.22 -14.58 -14.01
CA GLN A 182 -0.64 -15.58 -13.01
C GLN A 182 -1.24 -14.90 -11.77
N THR A 183 -0.65 -13.81 -11.33
CA THR A 183 -1.18 -12.94 -10.28
C THR A 183 -0.83 -11.48 -10.57
N ALA A 184 -1.70 -10.58 -10.14
CA ALA A 184 -1.47 -9.14 -10.17
C ALA A 184 -1.71 -8.55 -8.78
N ASN A 185 -0.72 -7.91 -8.21
CA ASN A 185 -0.78 -7.39 -6.86
C ASN A 185 -0.21 -5.97 -6.80
N VAL A 186 -0.77 -5.13 -5.94
CA VAL A 186 -0.09 -3.91 -5.53
C VAL A 186 1.16 -4.35 -4.80
N LYS A 187 2.33 -3.99 -5.34
CA LYS A 187 3.59 -4.23 -4.64
C LYS A 187 3.64 -3.26 -3.47
N THR A 188 3.28 -3.71 -2.32
CA THR A 188 3.55 -2.97 -1.10
C THR A 188 5.06 -2.98 -0.87
N THR A 189 5.75 -2.03 -1.51
CA THR A 189 7.14 -1.68 -1.15
C THR A 189 7.17 -1.01 0.22
N ASN A 190 6.01 -0.66 0.73
CA ASN A 190 5.84 -0.04 2.01
C ASN A 190 5.42 -1.11 3.01
N VAL A 191 6.33 -1.51 3.87
CA VAL A 191 5.95 -1.75 5.25
C VAL A 191 5.10 -0.56 5.61
N LYS A 192 3.83 -0.79 5.89
CA LYS A 192 3.00 0.27 6.46
C LYS A 192 3.60 0.55 7.81
N PRO A 193 3.98 1.79 8.06
CA PRO A 193 4.83 2.13 9.16
C PRO A 193 4.15 1.76 10.47
N GLY A 194 4.76 0.89 11.24
CA GLY A 194 4.65 0.90 12.69
C GLY A 194 5.54 2.02 13.23
N VAL A 195 5.21 2.59 14.35
CA VAL A 195 6.15 3.36 15.15
C VAL A 195 7.28 2.42 15.49
N ILE A 196 8.50 2.86 15.32
CA ILE A 196 9.63 2.11 15.83
C ILE A 196 10.32 2.90 16.92
N ASP A 197 10.33 2.33 18.10
CA ASP A 197 11.16 2.75 19.21
C ASP A 197 12.10 1.60 19.56
N ILE A 198 13.28 1.60 18.97
CA ILE A 198 14.20 0.45 19.07
C ILE A 198 14.93 0.36 20.41
N ASP A 199 14.95 1.40 21.18
CA ASP A 199 15.66 1.47 22.46
C ASP A 199 14.75 1.69 23.67
N GLY A 200 13.44 1.79 23.44
CA GLY A 200 12.42 1.91 24.49
C GLY A 200 12.46 3.25 25.23
N ASN A 201 12.93 4.30 24.55
CA ASN A 201 13.12 5.61 25.18
C ASN A 201 11.91 6.55 24.99
N GLY A 202 10.85 6.09 24.37
CA GLY A 202 9.65 6.86 24.08
C GLY A 202 9.79 7.80 22.88
N ARG A 203 10.89 7.71 22.11
CA ARG A 203 11.13 8.50 20.91
C ARG A 203 11.16 7.59 19.69
N GLN A 204 10.40 7.98 18.70
CA GLN A 204 10.30 7.18 17.49
C GLN A 204 11.49 7.34 16.57
N ASN A 205 11.76 6.30 15.81
CA ASN A 205 12.88 6.19 14.91
C ASN A 205 12.43 6.00 13.47
N ILE A 206 13.25 6.37 12.51
CA ILE A 206 13.01 6.17 11.07
C ILE A 206 13.75 4.91 10.64
N LEU A 207 13.01 3.90 10.17
CA LEU A 207 13.61 2.68 9.63
C LEU A 207 13.70 2.77 8.10
N LEU A 208 14.89 2.59 7.57
CA LEU A 208 15.17 2.55 6.14
C LEU A 208 15.74 1.19 5.75
N ARG A 209 15.43 0.74 4.56
CA ARG A 209 16.03 -0.46 3.98
C ARG A 209 16.37 -0.26 2.51
N ASN A 210 17.49 -0.81 2.08
CA ASN A 210 17.86 -0.92 0.68
C ASN A 210 18.04 -2.38 0.31
N THR A 211 17.12 -2.93 -0.48
CA THR A 211 17.14 -4.31 -0.97
C THR A 211 17.74 -4.42 -2.38
N SER A 212 18.08 -3.31 -3.02
CA SER A 212 18.71 -3.29 -4.36
C SER A 212 20.22 -3.54 -4.33
N LEU A 213 20.82 -3.49 -3.15
CA LEU A 213 22.24 -3.81 -2.96
C LEU A 213 22.47 -5.31 -3.03
N ALA A 214 23.67 -5.73 -3.47
CA ALA A 214 24.10 -7.13 -3.45
C ALA A 214 24.01 -7.74 -2.03
N SER A 215 24.22 -6.91 -1.01
CA SER A 215 23.91 -7.20 0.40
C SER A 215 22.92 -6.17 0.88
N PRO A 216 21.64 -6.52 1.09
CA PRO A 216 20.66 -5.61 1.63
C PRO A 216 21.11 -4.99 2.95
N GLN A 217 20.72 -3.74 3.17
CA GLN A 217 21.09 -2.99 4.37
C GLN A 217 19.87 -2.31 4.99
N MET A 218 19.84 -2.26 6.30
CA MET A 218 18.90 -1.43 7.07
C MET A 218 19.64 -0.29 7.77
N LEU A 219 18.97 0.85 7.86
CA LEU A 219 19.42 2.01 8.63
C LEU A 219 18.32 2.44 9.58
N VAL A 220 18.72 2.89 10.77
CA VAL A 220 17.83 3.52 11.73
C VAL A 220 18.23 4.97 11.90
N GLY A 221 17.29 5.88 11.65
CA GLY A 221 17.43 7.31 11.89
C GLY A 221 16.88 7.70 13.26
N ARG A 222 17.69 8.38 14.06
CA ARG A 222 17.33 8.91 15.38
C ARG A 222 17.51 10.42 15.41
N LEU A 223 16.61 11.11 16.11
CA LEU A 223 16.78 12.53 16.39
C LEU A 223 17.78 12.71 17.55
N VAL A 224 18.93 13.32 17.25
CA VAL A 224 19.99 13.62 18.20
C VAL A 224 20.45 15.06 17.99
N ASN A 225 20.28 15.93 18.99
CA ASN A 225 20.65 17.34 18.91
C ASN A 225 20.13 18.02 17.63
N ASP A 226 18.83 17.94 17.40
CA ASP A 226 18.12 18.51 16.25
C ASP A 226 18.59 17.99 14.88
N LYS A 227 19.24 16.84 14.85
CA LYS A 227 19.68 16.16 13.63
C LYS A 227 19.21 14.72 13.59
N ILE A 228 18.74 14.27 12.45
CA ILE A 228 18.44 12.87 12.19
C ILE A 228 19.75 12.18 11.79
N GLN A 229 20.23 11.32 12.68
CA GLN A 229 21.46 10.54 12.47
C GLN A 229 21.11 9.10 12.13
N PHE A 230 21.67 8.59 11.04
CA PHE A 230 21.42 7.23 10.57
C PHE A 230 22.54 6.28 11.00
N THR A 231 22.15 5.13 11.53
CA THR A 231 23.08 4.05 11.93
C THR A 231 22.70 2.77 11.22
N THR A 232 23.71 1.99 10.80
CA THR A 232 23.49 0.69 10.14
C THR A 232 22.98 -0.34 11.14
N GLN A 233 22.05 -1.17 10.70
CA GLN A 233 21.48 -2.30 11.42
C GLN A 233 21.63 -3.58 10.60
N ASP A 234 21.52 -4.71 11.26
CA ASP A 234 21.47 -6.02 10.59
C ASP A 234 20.28 -6.11 9.64
N ASP A 235 20.45 -6.85 8.54
CA ASP A 235 19.39 -7.12 7.54
C ASP A 235 19.18 -8.62 7.39
N PRO A 236 17.93 -9.11 7.28
CA PRO A 236 17.64 -10.54 7.15
C PRO A 236 18.07 -11.13 5.79
N GLY A 237 18.38 -10.27 4.82
CA GLY A 237 18.74 -10.68 3.46
C GLY A 237 17.62 -10.45 2.43
N ALA A 238 17.99 -10.55 1.15
CA ALA A 238 17.14 -10.19 0.01
C ALA A 238 15.85 -11.03 -0.09
N ASN A 239 15.84 -12.24 0.47
CA ASN A 239 14.69 -13.15 0.42
C ASN A 239 13.58 -12.77 1.41
N PHE A 240 13.82 -11.80 2.27
CA PHE A 240 12.87 -11.38 3.28
C PHE A 240 12.32 -9.99 2.99
N ARG A 241 11.01 -9.85 3.12
CA ARG A 241 10.30 -8.57 3.15
C ARG A 241 10.00 -8.23 4.61
N LEU A 242 10.36 -7.04 5.07
CA LEU A 242 9.90 -6.50 6.33
C LEU A 242 8.40 -6.21 6.18
N ILE A 243 7.56 -6.73 7.06
CA ILE A 243 6.10 -6.63 6.96
C ILE A 243 5.48 -5.86 8.12
N ALA A 244 6.15 -5.83 9.26
CA ALA A 244 5.74 -5.05 10.42
C ALA A 244 6.94 -4.66 11.28
N ALA A 245 6.79 -3.59 12.04
CA ALA A 245 7.65 -3.21 13.12
C ALA A 245 6.76 -2.70 14.25
N THR A 246 6.74 -3.38 15.38
CA THR A 246 5.84 -3.12 16.52
C THR A 246 6.35 -3.84 17.75
N ASP A 247 6.00 -3.38 18.93
CA ASP A 247 6.35 -4.04 20.20
C ASP A 247 5.48 -5.29 20.40
N LEU A 248 5.96 -6.46 19.98
CA LEU A 248 5.20 -7.71 20.03
C LEU A 248 5.20 -8.38 21.42
N ASP A 249 6.15 -8.05 22.27
CA ASP A 249 6.25 -8.67 23.59
C ASP A 249 5.90 -7.73 24.77
N GLY A 250 5.49 -6.49 24.46
CA GLY A 250 5.03 -5.52 25.45
C GLY A 250 6.14 -4.95 26.33
N ASN A 251 7.41 -4.99 25.84
CA ASN A 251 8.57 -4.56 26.62
C ASN A 251 8.95 -3.09 26.40
N GLY A 252 8.21 -2.38 25.54
CA GLY A 252 8.43 -0.97 25.20
C GLY A 252 9.43 -0.75 24.08
N LYS A 253 9.91 -1.82 23.40
CA LYS A 253 10.79 -1.72 22.25
C LYS A 253 10.16 -2.41 21.04
N SER A 254 10.35 -1.81 19.89
CA SER A 254 9.82 -2.39 18.67
C SER A 254 10.57 -3.64 18.23
N ASP A 255 9.81 -4.60 17.76
CA ASP A 255 10.26 -5.85 17.14
C ASP A 255 10.10 -5.77 15.63
N LEU A 256 10.83 -6.59 14.89
CA LEU A 256 10.73 -6.67 13.44
C LEU A 256 10.09 -7.97 13.00
N VAL A 257 9.15 -7.87 12.08
CA VAL A 257 8.48 -9.04 11.47
C VAL A 257 8.80 -9.13 10.00
N PHE A 258 9.31 -10.25 9.57
CA PHE A 258 9.74 -10.51 8.20
C PHE A 258 8.96 -11.66 7.58
N LEU A 259 8.65 -11.53 6.29
CA LEU A 259 8.06 -12.58 5.46
C LEU A 259 9.09 -13.05 4.43
N ASN A 260 9.33 -14.36 4.38
CA ASN A 260 10.16 -14.95 3.33
C ASN A 260 9.37 -14.96 2.00
N THR A 261 9.89 -14.26 0.99
CA THR A 261 9.20 -14.07 -0.29
C THR A 261 9.49 -15.15 -1.33
N THR A 262 10.40 -16.08 -1.02
CA THR A 262 10.85 -17.12 -1.96
C THR A 262 10.26 -18.49 -1.68
N GLN A 263 9.60 -18.68 -0.53
CA GLN A 263 9.02 -19.95 -0.13
C GLN A 263 7.59 -20.13 -0.65
N THR A 264 7.29 -21.31 -1.15
CA THR A 264 5.96 -21.77 -1.58
C THR A 264 5.79 -23.24 -1.21
N PRO A 265 4.59 -23.75 -0.87
CA PRO A 265 3.28 -23.04 -0.83
C PRO A 265 3.03 -22.22 0.44
N LEU A 266 3.93 -22.28 1.41
CA LEU A 266 3.88 -21.53 2.66
C LEU A 266 5.16 -20.72 2.84
N ALA A 267 5.01 -19.46 3.22
CA ALA A 267 6.08 -18.52 3.49
C ALA A 267 6.30 -18.38 5.00
N ASP A 268 7.55 -18.42 5.44
CA ASP A 268 7.91 -18.20 6.83
C ASP A 268 7.68 -16.74 7.23
N VAL A 269 6.95 -16.53 8.31
CA VAL A 269 6.91 -15.28 9.07
C VAL A 269 7.92 -15.40 10.22
N ARG A 270 8.92 -14.53 10.22
CA ARG A 270 10.00 -14.52 11.22
C ARG A 270 9.99 -13.24 12.01
N VAL A 271 10.38 -13.33 13.26
CA VAL A 271 10.44 -12.20 14.20
C VAL A 271 11.86 -12.04 14.72
N TRP A 272 12.28 -10.80 14.85
CA TRP A 272 13.43 -10.37 15.62
C TRP A 272 12.94 -9.49 16.77
N THR A 273 13.15 -9.92 18.00
CA THR A 273 12.81 -9.10 19.16
C THR A 273 13.89 -8.05 19.44
N ASP A 274 13.48 -6.90 19.94
CA ASP A 274 14.37 -5.78 20.28
C ASP A 274 15.31 -5.38 19.12
N PHE A 275 14.88 -5.54 17.85
CA PHE A 275 15.72 -5.26 16.69
C PHE A 275 16.98 -6.13 16.57
N GLN A 276 17.06 -7.26 17.27
CA GLN A 276 18.26 -8.09 17.33
C GLN A 276 18.15 -9.33 16.44
N ARG A 277 19.01 -9.46 15.44
CA ARG A 277 19.07 -10.64 14.58
C ARG A 277 19.34 -11.95 15.35
N SER A 278 20.06 -11.88 16.46
CA SER A 278 20.35 -13.03 17.32
C SER A 278 19.11 -13.66 17.96
N THR A 279 17.98 -12.93 17.99
CA THR A 279 16.68 -13.40 18.50
C THR A 279 15.79 -13.98 17.43
N GLU A 280 16.28 -14.09 16.17
CA GLU A 280 15.47 -14.56 15.03
C GLU A 280 14.80 -15.89 15.33
N ARG A 281 13.49 -15.93 15.15
CA ARG A 281 12.70 -17.16 15.25
C ARG A 281 11.60 -17.22 14.20
N LEU A 282 11.25 -18.44 13.80
CA LEU A 282 10.04 -18.69 13.03
C LEU A 282 8.83 -18.45 13.96
N TRP A 283 7.97 -17.51 13.60
CA TRP A 283 6.73 -17.28 14.33
C TRP A 283 5.60 -18.13 13.75
N ARG A 284 5.39 -18.04 12.43
CA ARG A 284 4.34 -18.79 11.75
C ARG A 284 4.64 -18.98 10.27
N GLN A 285 3.83 -19.81 9.61
CA GLN A 285 3.83 -19.91 8.15
C GLN A 285 2.49 -19.48 7.59
N VAL A 286 2.51 -18.72 6.49
CA VAL A 286 1.33 -18.21 5.81
C VAL A 286 1.37 -18.53 4.32
N LYS A 287 0.20 -18.61 3.70
CA LYS A 287 0.13 -18.66 2.24
C LYS A 287 0.55 -17.28 1.69
N PRO A 288 1.29 -17.22 0.56
CA PRO A 288 1.75 -15.95 -0.01
C PRO A 288 0.62 -15.05 -0.58
N VAL A 289 -0.62 -15.47 -0.43
CA VAL A 289 -1.83 -14.70 -0.78
C VAL A 289 -2.30 -13.75 0.33
N TRP A 290 -1.61 -13.74 1.46
CA TRP A 290 -1.88 -12.83 2.56
C TRP A 290 -0.95 -11.64 2.52
N ASP A 291 -1.49 -10.45 2.78
CA ASP A 291 -0.71 -9.22 2.93
C ASP A 291 -0.99 -8.54 4.26
N VAL A 292 0.06 -8.05 4.90
CA VAL A 292 -0.05 -7.27 6.13
C VAL A 292 -0.54 -5.88 5.78
N GLN A 293 -1.59 -5.45 6.45
CA GLN A 293 -2.21 -4.15 6.22
C GLN A 293 -1.78 -3.11 7.24
N VAL A 294 -1.69 -3.52 8.50
CA VAL A 294 -1.27 -2.66 9.62
C VAL A 294 -0.77 -3.55 10.76
N ALA A 295 0.10 -3.01 11.60
CA ALA A 295 0.50 -3.59 12.88
C ALA A 295 0.35 -2.52 13.96
N GLY A 296 -0.02 -2.94 15.17
CA GLY A 296 -0.23 -2.09 16.34
C GLY A 296 -1.05 -2.80 17.39
N ASP A 297 -1.17 -2.24 18.57
CA ASP A 297 -1.99 -2.78 19.65
C ASP A 297 -3.48 -2.55 19.35
N LEU A 298 -4.16 -3.57 18.82
CA LEU A 298 -5.57 -3.50 18.38
C LEU A 298 -6.59 -3.94 19.42
N ASP A 299 -6.14 -4.46 20.56
CA ASP A 299 -7.02 -4.85 21.65
C ASP A 299 -6.68 -4.22 23.00
N GLY A 300 -5.64 -3.38 23.05
CA GLY A 300 -5.27 -2.59 24.22
C GLY A 300 -4.55 -3.41 25.30
N ASP A 301 -3.90 -4.53 24.93
CA ASP A 301 -3.20 -5.39 25.88
C ASP A 301 -1.71 -5.03 26.05
N GLY A 302 -1.22 -4.04 25.30
CA GLY A 302 0.16 -3.54 25.32
C GLY A 302 1.11 -4.31 24.43
N ALA A 303 0.65 -5.29 23.69
CA ALA A 303 1.43 -6.03 22.69
C ALA A 303 0.93 -5.74 21.27
N GLY A 304 1.84 -5.58 20.34
CA GLY A 304 1.48 -5.28 18.96
C GLY A 304 0.85 -6.46 18.23
N ASP A 305 -0.25 -6.18 17.54
CA ASP A 305 -1.02 -7.11 16.72
C ASP A 305 -0.73 -6.93 15.24
N ILE A 306 -1.16 -7.87 14.41
CA ILE A 306 -0.98 -7.78 12.96
C ILE A 306 -2.31 -8.01 12.23
N VAL A 307 -2.68 -7.06 11.37
CA VAL A 307 -3.83 -7.20 10.46
C VAL A 307 -3.37 -7.75 9.13
N TRP A 308 -3.86 -8.93 8.80
CA TRP A 308 -3.68 -9.59 7.52
C TRP A 308 -4.92 -9.45 6.65
N ARG A 309 -4.74 -9.22 5.37
CA ARG A 309 -5.81 -9.21 4.38
C ARG A 309 -5.62 -10.30 3.35
N TYR A 310 -6.70 -11.03 3.08
CA TYR A 310 -6.69 -12.07 2.06
C TYR A 310 -6.86 -11.45 0.68
N LEU A 311 -5.91 -11.67 -0.21
CA LEU A 311 -5.86 -11.08 -1.55
C LEU A 311 -6.22 -12.06 -2.67
N ALA A 312 -6.36 -13.36 -2.39
CA ALA A 312 -6.73 -14.32 -3.43
C ALA A 312 -8.23 -14.24 -3.79
N PRO A 313 -8.59 -14.60 -5.02
CA PRO A 313 -9.97 -14.56 -5.48
C PRO A 313 -10.79 -15.76 -4.97
N ASP A 314 -10.99 -15.88 -3.67
CA ASP A 314 -11.97 -16.82 -3.10
C ASP A 314 -13.23 -16.02 -2.75
N PRO A 315 -14.39 -16.35 -3.35
CA PRO A 315 -15.65 -15.61 -3.11
C PRO A 315 -16.06 -15.53 -1.64
N ARG A 316 -15.55 -16.42 -0.80
CA ARG A 316 -15.90 -16.51 0.63
C ARG A 316 -15.00 -15.64 1.52
N ASP A 317 -13.79 -15.37 1.08
CA ASP A 317 -12.76 -14.73 1.90
C ASP A 317 -12.09 -13.51 1.24
N THR A 318 -12.40 -13.20 -0.02
CA THR A 318 -11.80 -12.07 -0.73
C THR A 318 -12.04 -10.75 0.00
N GLY A 319 -10.97 -10.06 0.36
CA GLY A 319 -11.02 -8.79 1.11
C GLY A 319 -11.26 -8.94 2.61
N VAL A 320 -11.43 -10.16 3.10
CA VAL A 320 -11.56 -10.41 4.55
C VAL A 320 -10.24 -10.11 5.22
N SER A 321 -10.30 -9.38 6.31
CA SER A 321 -9.16 -9.15 7.19
C SER A 321 -9.17 -10.15 8.34
N TYR A 322 -7.99 -10.65 8.66
CA TYR A 322 -7.74 -11.45 9.86
C TYR A 322 -6.77 -10.69 10.75
N ILE A 323 -7.08 -10.63 12.03
CA ILE A 323 -6.17 -10.07 13.03
C ILE A 323 -5.49 -11.23 13.74
N TRP A 324 -4.18 -11.15 13.83
CA TRP A 324 -3.39 -11.94 14.73
C TRP A 324 -3.24 -11.13 16.02
N PHE A 325 -4.11 -11.38 16.98
CA PHE A 325 -3.92 -10.88 18.33
C PHE A 325 -2.76 -11.62 18.96
N ASN A 326 -1.73 -10.89 19.21
CA ASN A 326 -0.51 -11.42 19.78
C ASN A 326 -0.59 -11.34 21.30
N ASN A 327 -0.08 -12.35 21.96
CA ASN A 327 0.09 -12.36 23.40
C ASN A 327 1.52 -12.80 23.66
N ASN A 328 2.43 -11.84 23.78
CA ASN A 328 3.83 -12.05 24.09
C ASN A 328 4.53 -13.02 23.11
N ILE A 329 4.34 -12.79 21.79
CA ILE A 329 4.94 -13.55 20.68
C ILE A 329 4.70 -15.08 20.80
N GLN A 330 3.63 -15.48 21.42
CA GLN A 330 3.15 -16.86 21.45
C GLN A 330 2.39 -17.17 20.14
N GLU A 331 1.75 -18.34 20.07
CA GLU A 331 0.81 -18.62 18.98
C GLU A 331 -0.32 -17.56 18.99
N PRO A 332 -0.44 -16.70 17.96
CA PRO A 332 -1.39 -15.61 17.99
C PRO A 332 -2.84 -16.12 17.97
N VAL A 333 -3.72 -15.45 18.67
CA VAL A 333 -5.15 -15.70 18.57
C VAL A 333 -5.67 -15.09 17.28
N VAL A 334 -5.96 -15.94 16.31
CA VAL A 334 -6.43 -15.51 14.98
C VAL A 334 -7.93 -15.26 15.02
N ARG A 335 -8.35 -14.05 14.69
CA ARG A 335 -9.76 -13.68 14.56
C ARG A 335 -10.08 -13.21 13.15
N LYS A 336 -11.11 -13.81 12.55
CA LYS A 336 -11.70 -13.29 11.32
C LYS A 336 -12.45 -12.00 11.66
N ARG A 337 -12.15 -10.94 10.95
CA ARG A 337 -12.88 -9.67 11.03
C ARG A 337 -13.59 -9.44 9.70
N GLY A 338 -14.76 -8.83 9.75
CA GLY A 338 -15.44 -8.39 8.55
C GLY A 338 -14.50 -7.48 7.76
N GLY A 339 -14.36 -7.72 6.46
CA GLY A 339 -13.46 -6.93 5.62
C GLY A 339 -14.15 -5.70 5.06
N ALA A 340 -13.37 -4.66 4.81
CA ALA A 340 -13.75 -3.65 3.85
C ALA A 340 -13.71 -4.25 2.43
N PRO A 341 -14.54 -3.79 1.47
CA PRO A 341 -14.43 -4.20 0.08
C PRO A 341 -12.98 -4.11 -0.43
N LEU A 342 -12.58 -4.96 -1.37
CA LEU A 342 -11.18 -5.00 -1.85
C LEU A 342 -10.71 -3.69 -2.48
N ASP A 343 -11.64 -2.92 -3.02
CA ASP A 343 -11.39 -1.59 -3.57
C ASP A 343 -11.22 -0.48 -2.52
N TRP A 344 -11.41 -0.81 -1.25
CA TRP A 344 -11.11 0.10 -0.15
C TRP A 344 -9.66 -0.06 0.30
N ILE A 345 -9.00 1.07 0.55
CA ILE A 345 -7.61 1.12 0.99
C ILE A 345 -7.58 1.36 2.50
N LEU A 346 -6.87 0.52 3.24
CA LEU A 346 -6.53 0.80 4.63
C LEU A 346 -5.42 1.85 4.65
N LEU A 347 -5.69 3.01 5.23
CA LEU A 347 -4.77 4.14 5.31
C LEU A 347 -3.84 4.04 6.52
N GLY A 348 -4.34 3.47 7.61
CA GLY A 348 -3.61 3.35 8.86
C GLY A 348 -4.51 2.94 10.01
N ALA A 349 -3.96 2.93 11.21
CA ALA A 349 -4.68 2.73 12.45
C ALA A 349 -4.34 3.83 13.46
N GLY A 350 -5.23 4.06 14.42
CA GLY A 350 -5.08 5.01 15.52
C GLY A 350 -6.26 4.88 16.46
N ASP A 351 -6.09 5.24 17.72
CA ASP A 351 -7.20 5.23 18.69
C ASP A 351 -8.03 6.51 18.52
N PHE A 352 -9.18 6.40 17.86
CA PHE A 352 -10.05 7.54 17.60
C PHE A 352 -11.09 7.80 18.70
N ASP A 353 -11.30 6.88 19.59
CA ASP A 353 -12.27 7.01 20.68
C ASP A 353 -11.66 7.04 22.11
N LEU A 354 -10.34 6.89 22.23
CA LEU A 354 -9.57 6.84 23.48
C LEU A 354 -9.89 5.62 24.35
N ASN A 355 -10.17 4.49 23.72
CA ASN A 355 -10.43 3.24 24.42
C ASN A 355 -9.16 2.41 24.66
N GLY A 356 -8.00 2.86 24.19
CA GLY A 356 -6.71 2.20 24.29
C GLY A 356 -6.45 1.15 23.20
N ALA A 357 -7.39 0.96 22.27
CA ALA A 357 -7.25 0.04 21.13
C ALA A 357 -7.18 0.82 19.82
N ALA A 358 -6.35 0.38 18.89
CA ALA A 358 -6.21 1.07 17.63
C ALA A 358 -7.35 0.75 16.65
N ASP A 359 -7.98 1.80 16.12
CA ASP A 359 -9.02 1.74 15.12
C ASP A 359 -8.44 1.79 13.71
N MET A 360 -9.12 1.23 12.72
CA MET A 360 -8.65 1.15 11.34
C MET A 360 -9.32 2.21 10.46
N VAL A 361 -8.53 2.97 9.72
CA VAL A 361 -9.01 4.01 8.80
C VAL A 361 -8.95 3.52 7.37
N TYR A 362 -10.09 3.52 6.70
CA TYR A 362 -10.22 3.13 5.30
C TYR A 362 -10.65 4.30 4.43
N ILE A 363 -10.24 4.26 3.17
CA ILE A 363 -10.77 5.12 2.11
C ILE A 363 -11.46 4.28 1.05
N SER A 364 -12.67 4.71 0.64
CA SER A 364 -13.40 4.12 -0.48
C SER A 364 -12.90 4.68 -1.82
N PRO A 365 -13.26 4.04 -2.95
CA PRO A 365 -12.97 4.58 -4.29
C PRO A 365 -13.54 5.97 -4.54
N GLU A 366 -14.64 6.33 -3.85
CA GLU A 366 -15.27 7.65 -3.91
C GLU A 366 -14.64 8.67 -2.96
N ASN A 367 -13.43 8.38 -2.45
CA ASN A 367 -12.69 9.22 -1.50
C ASN A 367 -13.43 9.45 -0.16
N GLN A 368 -14.33 8.55 0.23
CA GLN A 368 -14.97 8.59 1.54
C GLN A 368 -14.08 7.96 2.59
N ILE A 369 -13.85 8.66 3.69
CA ILE A 369 -13.09 8.16 4.83
C ILE A 369 -14.05 7.42 5.76
N ARG A 370 -13.63 6.20 6.14
CA ARG A 370 -14.33 5.35 7.10
C ARG A 370 -13.38 4.93 8.21
N VAL A 371 -13.84 5.00 9.43
CA VAL A 371 -13.13 4.49 10.60
C VAL A 371 -13.87 3.27 11.12
N LEU A 372 -13.15 2.16 11.17
CA LEU A 372 -13.63 0.92 11.75
C LEU A 372 -13.10 0.84 13.17
N MET A 373 -14.01 1.12 14.14
CA MET A 373 -13.65 1.18 15.55
C MET A 373 -13.32 -0.21 16.10
N ALA A 374 -12.20 -0.31 16.79
CA ALA A 374 -11.80 -1.50 17.53
C ALA A 374 -12.28 -1.41 18.98
N THR A 375 -12.67 -2.55 19.56
CA THR A 375 -12.90 -2.66 20.99
C THR A 375 -12.17 -3.89 21.50
N PRO A 376 -11.78 -3.98 22.77
CA PRO A 376 -10.97 -5.07 23.32
C PRO A 376 -11.47 -6.49 23.03
N ASN A 377 -12.53 -6.70 22.38
CA ASN A 377 -13.00 -8.00 21.90
C ASN A 377 -13.69 -7.94 20.54
N ARG A 378 -13.82 -6.78 19.89
CA ARG A 378 -14.65 -6.64 18.67
C ARG A 378 -14.34 -5.37 17.88
N THR A 379 -14.40 -5.45 16.55
CA THR A 379 -14.58 -4.28 15.69
C THR A 379 -16.08 -4.14 15.43
N CYS A 380 -16.70 -3.03 15.75
CA CYS A 380 -18.16 -2.95 15.66
C CYS A 380 -18.80 -1.64 15.21
N ALA A 381 -18.07 -0.58 14.93
CA ALA A 381 -18.69 0.60 14.35
C ALA A 381 -17.95 1.04 13.09
N ASN A 382 -18.68 1.19 12.00
CA ASN A 382 -18.17 1.78 10.78
C ASN A 382 -18.63 3.23 10.73
N LEU A 383 -17.74 4.15 11.08
CA LEU A 383 -18.03 5.57 11.17
C LEU A 383 -17.60 6.32 9.91
N SER A 384 -18.42 7.27 9.45
CA SER A 384 -18.03 8.18 8.38
C SER A 384 -17.22 9.34 8.97
N ALA A 385 -16.00 9.55 8.46
CA ALA A 385 -15.16 10.71 8.77
C ALA A 385 -15.15 11.74 7.63
N GLY A 386 -16.17 11.73 6.79
CA GLY A 386 -16.29 12.61 5.63
C GLY A 386 -15.47 12.13 4.43
N SER A 387 -15.03 13.06 3.60
CA SER A 387 -14.27 12.77 2.38
C SER A 387 -12.93 13.49 2.36
N ILE A 388 -12.03 13.01 1.51
CA ILE A 388 -10.79 13.72 1.21
C ILE A 388 -11.12 14.90 0.29
N PRO A 389 -10.70 16.13 0.64
CA PRO A 389 -10.89 17.29 -0.21
C PRO A 389 -10.21 17.13 -1.58
N ALA A 390 -10.78 17.73 -2.61
CA ALA A 390 -10.25 17.67 -3.96
C ALA A 390 -8.78 18.15 -4.00
N GLY A 391 -7.93 17.37 -4.66
CA GLY A 391 -6.49 17.63 -4.78
C GLY A 391 -5.65 17.22 -3.58
N PHE A 392 -6.25 16.81 -2.46
CA PHE A 392 -5.54 16.30 -1.29
C PHE A 392 -5.38 14.77 -1.33
N ARG A 393 -4.38 14.29 -0.61
CA ARG A 393 -4.13 12.87 -0.35
C ARG A 393 -3.79 12.68 1.11
N VAL A 394 -4.23 11.57 1.66
CA VAL A 394 -3.77 11.14 2.99
C VAL A 394 -2.32 10.73 2.89
N ILE A 395 -1.50 11.25 3.77
CA ILE A 395 -0.08 10.92 3.88
C ILE A 395 0.22 10.12 5.16
N LYS A 396 -0.56 10.34 6.23
CA LYS A 396 -0.36 9.64 7.49
C LYS A 396 -1.61 9.68 8.37
N VAL A 397 -1.74 8.67 9.25
CA VAL A 397 -2.65 8.64 10.39
C VAL A 397 -1.80 8.68 11.65
N GLY A 398 -2.17 9.48 12.66
CA GLY A 398 -1.44 9.63 13.92
C GLY A 398 -2.00 10.79 14.76
N ASP A 399 -1.59 10.92 16.01
CA ASP A 399 -1.98 12.05 16.86
C ASP A 399 -1.10 13.28 16.58
N PHE A 400 -1.47 14.08 15.61
CA PHE A 400 -0.78 15.33 15.25
C PHE A 400 -1.32 16.54 16.01
N SER A 401 -2.49 16.44 16.62
CA SER A 401 -3.10 17.51 17.40
C SER A 401 -2.70 17.49 18.87
N GLY A 402 -2.09 16.40 19.34
CA GLY A 402 -1.78 16.19 20.74
C GLY A 402 -3.03 15.95 21.60
N SER A 403 -4.13 15.53 20.97
CA SER A 403 -5.41 15.26 21.65
C SER A 403 -5.45 13.89 22.32
N GLY A 404 -4.49 13.02 22.01
CA GLY A 404 -4.50 11.60 22.31
C GLY A 404 -5.30 10.78 21.31
N ARG A 405 -5.98 11.40 20.34
CA ARG A 405 -6.80 10.73 19.33
C ARG A 405 -6.04 10.66 18.00
N GLY A 406 -6.35 9.62 17.23
CA GLY A 406 -5.86 9.55 15.86
C GLY A 406 -6.41 10.69 14.99
N ASP A 407 -5.54 11.32 14.22
CA ASP A 407 -5.85 12.33 13.22
C ASP A 407 -5.46 11.83 11.83
N ILE A 408 -5.94 12.49 10.79
CA ILE A 408 -5.60 12.17 9.40
C ILE A 408 -4.85 13.35 8.77
N LEU A 409 -3.56 13.15 8.53
CA LEU A 409 -2.72 14.14 7.87
C LEU A 409 -2.83 14.01 6.35
N MET A 410 -3.16 15.11 5.70
CA MET A 410 -3.35 15.19 4.25
C MET A 410 -2.46 16.25 3.63
N ARG A 411 -2.10 16.07 2.36
CA ARG A 411 -1.32 17.04 1.59
C ARG A 411 -1.87 17.18 0.18
N ASN A 412 -1.88 18.40 -0.32
CA ASN A 412 -2.06 18.69 -1.73
C ASN A 412 -0.68 18.73 -2.41
N PRO A 413 -0.31 17.76 -3.24
CA PRO A 413 1.02 17.71 -3.83
C PRO A 413 1.29 18.82 -4.85
N SER A 414 0.23 19.42 -5.43
CA SER A 414 0.38 20.48 -6.42
C SER A 414 0.65 21.86 -5.80
N THR A 415 0.08 22.10 -4.62
CA THR A 415 0.21 23.41 -3.94
C THR A 415 1.19 23.35 -2.75
N GLY A 416 1.54 22.15 -2.29
CA GLY A 416 2.30 21.94 -1.05
C GLY A 416 1.47 22.13 0.22
N GLN A 417 0.19 22.49 0.11
CA GLN A 417 -0.67 22.70 1.27
C GLN A 417 -0.82 21.40 2.07
N VAL A 418 -0.67 21.51 3.37
CA VAL A 418 -0.86 20.40 4.33
C VAL A 418 -2.10 20.70 5.16
N MET A 419 -2.92 19.68 5.38
CA MET A 419 -4.18 19.77 6.11
C MET A 419 -4.28 18.64 7.11
N LEU A 420 -4.74 18.92 8.30
CA LEU A 420 -5.08 17.94 9.32
C LEU A 420 -6.59 17.82 9.41
N LYS A 421 -7.09 16.61 9.31
CA LYS A 421 -8.46 16.27 9.69
C LYS A 421 -8.40 15.69 11.11
N ALA A 422 -8.62 16.57 12.08
CA ALA A 422 -8.71 16.19 13.47
C ALA A 422 -10.11 15.62 13.76
N LEU A 423 -10.16 14.42 14.31
CA LEU A 423 -11.42 13.77 14.65
C LEU A 423 -11.79 14.13 16.10
N THR A 424 -12.27 15.34 16.30
CA THR A 424 -12.78 15.81 17.60
C THR A 424 -14.19 15.28 17.79
N GLY A 425 -14.34 14.19 18.50
CA GLY A 425 -15.64 13.60 18.83
C GLY A 425 -16.03 13.82 20.29
N VAL A 426 -17.22 14.34 20.53
CA VAL A 426 -17.90 14.27 21.82
C VAL A 426 -18.13 12.79 22.15
N GLY A 427 -17.83 12.37 23.37
CA GLY A 427 -17.95 11.04 23.92
C GLY A 427 -18.82 10.04 23.15
N LEU A 428 -18.17 9.20 22.38
CA LEU A 428 -18.80 8.10 21.68
C LEU A 428 -19.17 7.04 22.74
N SER A 429 -20.36 7.11 23.31
CA SER A 429 -20.95 5.94 23.91
C SER A 429 -21.35 5.01 22.77
N LEU A 430 -20.48 4.08 22.42
CA LEU A 430 -20.82 3.02 21.48
C LEU A 430 -21.96 2.21 22.09
N PRO A 431 -23.01 1.85 21.32
CA PRO A 431 -24.06 1.00 21.85
C PRO A 431 -23.43 -0.32 22.32
N GLU A 432 -23.75 -0.73 23.56
CA GLU A 432 -23.35 -2.03 24.06
C GLU A 432 -23.82 -3.11 23.11
N PHE A 433 -22.88 -3.93 22.65
CA PHE A 433 -23.18 -5.04 21.77
C PHE A 433 -23.84 -6.16 22.59
N THR A 434 -25.12 -6.41 22.34
CA THR A 434 -25.89 -7.49 23.01
C THR A 434 -25.83 -8.84 22.27
N GLY A 435 -25.00 -8.98 21.24
CA GLY A 435 -24.90 -10.18 20.42
C GLY A 435 -23.86 -11.19 20.91
N ASN A 436 -23.98 -12.45 20.44
CA ASN A 436 -23.03 -13.52 20.73
C ASN A 436 -21.64 -13.19 20.12
N PRO A 437 -20.55 -13.21 20.92
CA PRO A 437 -19.21 -12.86 20.45
C PRO A 437 -18.62 -13.78 19.37
N ILE A 438 -19.27 -14.88 19.05
CA ILE A 438 -18.77 -15.92 18.15
C ILE A 438 -19.51 -15.92 16.79
N ASP A 439 -20.53 -15.09 16.61
CA ASP A 439 -21.25 -15.04 15.34
C ASP A 439 -20.42 -14.28 14.28
N PRO A 440 -19.84 -14.98 13.27
CA PRO A 440 -19.09 -14.34 12.19
C PRO A 440 -19.99 -13.49 11.28
N ASN A 441 -21.31 -13.60 11.40
CA ASN A 441 -22.30 -12.88 10.61
C ASN A 441 -22.99 -11.76 11.39
N ALA A 442 -22.59 -11.49 12.65
CA ALA A 442 -23.10 -10.37 13.40
C ALA A 442 -22.76 -9.07 12.65
N SER A 443 -23.71 -8.55 11.92
CA SER A 443 -23.60 -7.24 11.29
C SER A 443 -23.62 -6.17 12.36
N CYS A 444 -22.57 -5.31 12.38
CA CYS A 444 -22.62 -4.08 13.14
C CYS A 444 -23.76 -3.22 12.61
N THR A 445 -24.76 -2.95 13.42
CA THR A 445 -25.82 -2.02 13.04
C THR A 445 -25.19 -0.66 12.83
N SER A 446 -25.17 -0.24 11.57
CA SER A 446 -24.64 1.04 11.15
C SER A 446 -25.63 2.15 11.49
N THR A 447 -25.55 2.69 12.69
CA THR A 447 -25.92 4.09 12.84
C THR A 447 -24.66 4.88 12.48
N PRO A 448 -24.65 5.65 11.38
CA PRO A 448 -23.52 6.47 11.07
C PRO A 448 -23.43 7.59 12.11
N LEU A 449 -22.59 7.40 13.12
CA LEU A 449 -22.15 8.51 13.93
C LEU A 449 -21.22 9.32 13.05
N ALA A 450 -21.68 10.49 12.63
CA ALA A 450 -20.83 11.43 11.92
C ALA A 450 -19.80 11.96 12.93
N LEU A 451 -18.55 11.53 12.81
CA LEU A 451 -17.45 12.27 13.40
C LEU A 451 -17.48 13.66 12.77
N ALA A 452 -17.51 14.70 13.58
CA ALA A 452 -17.41 16.07 13.08
C ALA A 452 -15.92 16.41 12.90
N PRO A 453 -15.36 16.24 11.70
CA PRO A 453 -13.97 16.56 11.48
C PRO A 453 -13.78 18.07 11.49
N THR A 454 -12.79 18.53 12.24
CA THR A 454 -12.31 19.91 12.12
C THR A 454 -11.14 19.91 11.17
N ASP A 455 -11.32 20.49 9.99
CA ASP A 455 -10.25 20.66 9.03
C ASP A 455 -9.36 21.85 9.46
N LEU A 456 -8.15 21.55 9.91
CA LEU A 456 -7.15 22.55 10.27
C LEU A 456 -6.22 22.77 9.08
N ASN A 457 -6.19 23.97 8.56
CA ASN A 457 -5.20 24.37 7.55
C ASN A 457 -3.85 24.61 8.22
N LEU A 458 -2.85 23.99 7.67
CA LEU A 458 -1.48 24.07 8.14
C LEU A 458 -0.62 24.99 7.32
N LEU A 459 0.56 25.23 7.85
CA LEU A 459 1.62 25.94 7.13
C LEU A 459 1.85 25.26 5.77
N PRO A 460 1.88 26.04 4.68
CA PRO A 460 2.19 25.49 3.38
C PRO A 460 3.61 24.92 3.40
N SER A 461 3.77 23.66 3.06
CA SER A 461 5.07 23.12 2.68
C SER A 461 5.36 23.55 1.24
N ASP A 462 6.63 23.66 0.89
CA ASP A 462 7.03 23.86 -0.50
C ASP A 462 6.50 22.66 -1.34
N PRO A 463 5.81 22.89 -2.46
CA PRO A 463 5.27 21.79 -3.28
C PRO A 463 6.36 20.84 -3.81
N THR A 464 7.63 21.28 -3.85
CA THR A 464 8.76 20.45 -4.24
C THR A 464 9.23 19.49 -3.15
N TRP A 465 8.84 19.71 -1.88
CA TRP A 465 9.19 18.82 -0.80
C TRP A 465 8.38 17.53 -0.87
N THR A 466 8.97 16.44 -0.43
CA THR A 466 8.29 15.14 -0.32
C THR A 466 8.13 14.76 1.15
N PHE A 467 7.00 14.18 1.50
CA PHE A 467 6.83 13.55 2.81
C PHE A 467 7.87 12.45 2.97
N TYR A 468 8.58 12.45 4.09
CA TYR A 468 9.62 11.46 4.37
C TYR A 468 9.22 10.54 5.51
N ALA A 469 8.80 11.09 6.65
CA ALA A 469 8.46 10.35 7.85
C ALA A 469 7.50 11.16 8.72
N ALA A 470 6.75 10.47 9.61
CA ALA A 470 6.08 11.10 10.74
C ALA A 470 6.08 10.17 11.94
N GLY A 471 6.17 10.76 13.13
CA GLY A 471 6.21 10.07 14.40
C GLY A 471 6.64 11.02 15.51
N ASP A 472 6.52 10.61 16.75
CA ASP A 472 6.96 11.39 17.92
C ASP A 472 8.49 11.28 18.09
N PHE A 473 9.24 12.13 17.36
CA PHE A 473 10.71 12.06 17.36
C PHE A 473 11.36 12.72 18.58
N ASP A 474 10.65 13.63 19.26
CA ASP A 474 11.17 14.33 20.45
C ASP A 474 10.64 13.76 21.77
N GLY A 475 9.69 12.82 21.72
CA GLY A 475 9.14 12.12 22.89
C GLY A 475 8.12 12.96 23.68
N ASN A 476 7.45 13.91 23.02
CA ASN A 476 6.45 14.78 23.66
C ASN A 476 5.01 14.24 23.59
N GLY A 477 4.81 13.11 22.93
CA GLY A 477 3.52 12.46 22.73
C GLY A 477 2.67 13.04 21.59
N VAL A 478 3.28 13.79 20.68
CA VAL A 478 2.63 14.34 19.49
C VAL A 478 3.42 13.92 18.25
N CYS A 479 2.73 13.47 17.22
CA CYS A 479 3.42 13.09 15.98
C CYS A 479 4.02 14.30 15.28
N ASP A 480 5.31 14.23 15.00
CA ASP A 480 6.09 15.19 14.22
C ASP A 480 6.08 14.82 12.73
N VAL A 481 6.57 15.71 11.87
CA VAL A 481 6.66 15.47 10.44
C VAL A 481 8.05 15.78 9.89
N VAL A 482 8.61 14.83 9.15
CA VAL A 482 9.86 15.00 8.42
C VAL A 482 9.58 15.15 6.94
N TRP A 483 10.10 16.22 6.38
CA TRP A 483 10.05 16.50 4.95
C TRP A 483 11.43 16.30 4.32
N ARG A 484 11.47 15.80 3.10
CA ARG A 484 12.69 15.74 2.29
C ARG A 484 12.61 16.78 1.18
N ARG A 485 13.64 17.61 1.07
CA ARG A 485 13.82 18.59 0.00
C ARG A 485 14.39 17.93 -1.26
N PRO A 486 14.28 18.59 -2.44
CA PRO A 486 14.84 18.06 -3.68
C PRO A 486 16.34 17.78 -3.67
N ASP A 487 17.10 18.52 -2.86
CA ASP A 487 18.54 18.33 -2.65
C ASP A 487 18.88 17.18 -1.69
N GLY A 488 17.87 16.52 -1.11
CA GLY A 488 18.04 15.45 -0.14
C GLY A 488 18.09 15.91 1.31
N THR A 489 18.09 17.21 1.58
CA THR A 489 18.07 17.76 2.93
C THR A 489 16.75 17.45 3.63
N LEU A 490 16.79 17.10 4.91
CA LEU A 490 15.62 16.87 5.74
C LEU A 490 15.23 18.14 6.50
N THR A 491 13.93 18.42 6.53
CA THR A 491 13.34 19.47 7.37
C THR A 491 12.37 18.79 8.33
N LEU A 492 12.51 19.06 9.61
CA LEU A 492 11.68 18.48 10.67
C LEU A 492 10.73 19.53 11.23
N TRP A 493 9.46 19.18 11.32
CA TRP A 493 8.42 19.95 12.01
C TRP A 493 8.10 19.26 13.32
N LEU A 494 8.57 19.85 14.43
CA LEU A 494 8.21 19.40 15.77
C LEU A 494 6.89 20.01 16.19
N LEU A 495 5.92 19.17 16.48
CA LEU A 495 4.60 19.53 16.94
C LEU A 495 4.49 19.40 18.45
N ASN A 496 3.61 20.16 19.08
CA ASN A 496 3.41 20.06 20.53
C ASN A 496 1.96 20.38 20.91
N ARG A 497 1.52 19.90 22.08
CA ARG A 497 0.15 20.09 22.59
C ARG A 497 -0.24 21.56 22.82
N ALA A 498 0.71 22.43 23.14
CA ALA A 498 0.40 23.80 23.52
C ALA A 498 0.11 24.70 22.32
N SER A 499 0.82 24.53 21.22
CA SER A 499 0.62 25.26 19.97
C SER A 499 -0.27 24.48 19.00
N GLY A 500 -0.59 23.24 19.30
CA GLY A 500 -1.27 22.35 18.41
C GLY A 500 -0.55 22.29 17.06
N PHE A 501 -1.31 22.02 16.02
CA PHE A 501 -0.82 21.87 14.68
C PHE A 501 -0.52 23.22 13.96
N THR A 502 -0.85 24.34 14.59
CA THR A 502 -0.83 25.67 13.93
C THR A 502 0.53 26.36 13.95
N ALA A 503 1.46 25.93 14.80
CA ALA A 503 2.78 26.55 14.93
C ALA A 503 3.86 25.54 15.30
N PRO A 504 4.30 24.70 14.35
CA PRO A 504 5.40 23.74 14.60
C PRO A 504 6.70 24.48 14.81
N THR A 505 7.59 23.90 15.63
CA THR A 505 8.98 24.30 15.63
C THR A 505 9.66 23.69 14.41
N ILE A 506 10.11 24.53 13.49
CA ILE A 506 10.72 24.08 12.24
C ILE A 506 12.25 24.00 12.43
N ILE A 507 12.79 22.81 12.23
CA ILE A 507 14.25 22.58 12.19
C ILE A 507 14.64 22.38 10.72
N ASP A 508 15.14 23.46 10.13
CA ASP A 508 15.72 23.41 8.80
C ASP A 508 17.05 22.66 8.82
N ASN A 509 17.30 21.86 7.78
CA ASN A 509 18.51 21.05 7.68
C ASN A 509 18.70 20.11 8.89
N ALA A 510 17.66 19.33 9.20
CA ALA A 510 17.71 18.29 10.23
C ALA A 510 18.60 17.08 9.85
N GLY A 511 19.33 17.17 8.76
CA GLY A 511 20.21 16.12 8.23
C GLY A 511 19.97 15.87 6.74
N ASN A 512 20.60 14.83 6.21
CA ASN A 512 20.43 14.41 4.82
C ASN A 512 19.82 13.02 4.75
N ALA A 513 18.84 12.84 3.86
CA ALA A 513 18.27 11.54 3.57
C ALA A 513 19.33 10.65 2.90
N PRO A 514 19.59 9.43 3.38
CA PRO A 514 20.45 8.50 2.70
C PRO A 514 20.00 8.23 1.27
N VAL A 515 20.94 8.31 0.33
CA VAL A 515 20.68 8.07 -1.09
C VAL A 515 20.42 6.58 -1.30
N ALA A 516 19.46 6.25 -2.16
CA ALA A 516 19.08 4.88 -2.54
C ALA A 516 18.44 4.02 -1.43
N PHE A 517 18.06 4.61 -0.30
CA PHE A 517 17.27 3.92 0.73
C PHE A 517 15.79 4.30 0.65
N THR A 518 14.94 3.30 0.86
CA THR A 518 13.49 3.50 0.98
C THR A 518 13.12 3.55 2.46
N VAL A 519 12.27 4.50 2.83
CA VAL A 519 11.69 4.54 4.18
C VAL A 519 10.79 3.33 4.35
N PHE A 520 11.11 2.49 5.32
CA PHE A 520 10.36 1.27 5.59
C PHE A 520 9.36 1.45 6.72
N ALA A 521 9.78 2.12 7.75
CA ALA A 521 8.89 2.52 8.83
C ALA A 521 9.37 3.87 9.34
N ALA A 522 8.49 4.81 9.32
CA ALA A 522 8.74 6.16 9.79
C ALA A 522 7.59 6.56 10.67
N GLY A 523 7.76 6.37 11.97
CA GLY A 523 6.74 6.69 12.95
C GLY A 523 5.40 6.03 12.72
N GLY A 524 4.68 5.71 13.75
CA GLY A 524 3.53 4.83 13.78
C GLY A 524 2.39 5.09 12.81
N ASN A 525 1.69 4.01 12.49
CA ASN A 525 0.32 4.06 12.04
C ASN A 525 -0.60 4.31 13.22
N GLY A 526 -0.70 5.57 13.62
CA GLY A 526 -1.63 5.93 14.65
C GLY A 526 -1.09 5.67 16.05
N ASP A 527 -0.23 6.58 16.48
CA ASP A 527 0.07 6.68 17.89
C ASP A 527 -1.15 7.16 18.63
N THR A 528 -1.67 6.34 19.48
CA THR A 528 -2.47 6.82 20.56
C THR A 528 -1.56 7.02 21.74
N TYR A 529 -1.34 8.25 22.05
CA TYR A 529 -0.76 8.60 23.32
C TYR A 529 -1.83 8.60 24.40
N ASP A 530 -1.85 7.56 25.21
CA ASP A 530 -2.75 7.45 26.38
C ASP A 530 -2.13 8.07 27.64
N GLY A 531 -0.98 8.71 27.54
CA GLY A 531 -0.23 9.27 28.66
C GLY A 531 0.57 8.23 29.47
N LYS A 532 0.58 6.97 29.07
CA LYS A 532 1.23 5.89 29.84
C LYS A 532 2.51 5.34 29.20
N SER A 533 2.61 5.36 27.91
CA SER A 533 3.86 5.15 27.16
C SER A 533 3.58 5.26 25.67
N SER A 534 4.57 5.68 24.91
CA SER A 534 4.56 5.71 23.44
C SER A 534 4.55 4.31 22.81
N ALA A 535 4.50 3.26 23.61
CA ALA A 535 4.64 1.89 23.19
C ALA A 535 3.33 1.22 22.73
N HIS A 536 2.20 1.90 22.81
CA HIS A 536 0.92 1.19 22.75
C HIS A 536 0.23 1.18 21.41
N ILE A 537 0.68 1.92 20.40
CA ILE A 537 0.12 1.83 19.05
C ILE A 537 1.20 2.06 18.04
N GLU A 538 1.93 1.08 17.83
CA GLU A 538 3.01 1.04 16.88
C GLU A 538 2.67 0.24 15.63
#